data_4d24c298522e1138e6a571ba3e37c0bc
#
_entry.id   4d24c298522e1138e6a571ba3e37c0bc
#
_cell.length_a   1.000
_cell.length_b   1.000
_cell.length_c   1.000
_cell.angle_alpha   90.00
_cell.angle_beta   90.00
_cell.angle_gamma   90.00
#
_symmetry.space_group_name_H-M   'P 1'
#
loop_
_entity.id
_entity.type
_entity.pdbx_description
1 polymer ?
#
loop_
_entity_poly.entity_id
_entity_poly.type
_entity_poly.pdbx_seq_one_letter_code
_entity_poly.pdbx_strand_id
1 'polypeptide(L)'
;EMANRKSSDTCYTKSFTSHFIAHKTLLTAGIGESFLAEHIAHFENALPASIKLAYLPNIGMVRLRLTGSGQDEKALDKELNTQFEALKIAVNEYLVTDADETMEMVVGNLLKQKKQTVSTAESCTGGYIGHLLSKNAVSSQFYT
;
A
#
# COMPACT_ATOMS: atom_id res chain seq x y z
N GLU A 1 32.90 11.86 -45.87
CA GLU A 1 31.82 12.87 -45.81
C GLU A 1 30.58 12.21 -45.21
N MET A 2 30.30 12.62 -44.00
CA MET A 2 29.34 11.99 -43.10
C MET A 2 27.90 12.27 -43.54
N ALA A 3 27.17 11.27 -43.98
CA ALA A 3 25.74 11.38 -44.27
C ALA A 3 24.95 11.14 -42.98
N ASN A 4 24.34 12.21 -42.52
CA ASN A 4 23.45 12.30 -41.36
C ASN A 4 22.16 11.49 -41.63
N ARG A 5 22.04 10.32 -41.00
CA ARG A 5 20.78 9.56 -40.96
C ARG A 5 19.87 10.25 -39.93
N LYS A 6 18.99 11.11 -40.41
CA LYS A 6 17.80 11.48 -39.65
C LYS A 6 16.90 10.26 -39.54
N SER A 7 16.90 9.67 -38.36
CA SER A 7 15.88 8.76 -37.93
C SER A 7 14.55 9.51 -37.91
N SER A 8 13.66 9.13 -38.81
CA SER A 8 12.27 9.57 -38.79
C SER A 8 11.57 8.78 -37.67
N ASP A 9 11.69 9.26 -36.46
CA ASP A 9 10.79 8.88 -35.39
C ASP A 9 9.39 9.37 -35.77
N THR A 10 8.65 8.50 -36.45
CA THR A 10 7.22 8.65 -36.61
C THR A 10 6.61 8.50 -35.23
N CYS A 11 6.54 9.63 -34.56
CA CYS A 11 5.78 9.75 -33.33
C CYS A 11 4.33 9.36 -33.67
N TYR A 12 3.93 8.17 -33.24
CA TYR A 12 2.54 7.77 -33.22
C TYR A 12 1.82 8.69 -32.25
N THR A 13 1.34 9.81 -32.70
CA THR A 13 0.30 10.59 -32.05
C THR A 13 -1.04 9.89 -32.29
N LYS A 14 -1.18 8.65 -31.80
CA LYS A 14 -2.46 8.17 -31.37
C LYS A 14 -2.85 9.09 -30.22
N SER A 15 -3.94 9.81 -30.39
CA SER A 15 -4.65 10.47 -29.29
C SER A 15 -5.12 9.39 -28.31
N PHE A 16 -4.20 8.93 -27.47
CA PHE A 16 -4.56 8.32 -26.23
C PHE A 16 -5.19 9.45 -25.42
N THR A 17 -6.48 9.44 -25.26
CA THR A 17 -7.08 10.11 -24.12
C THR A 17 -6.31 9.58 -22.91
N SER A 18 -5.44 10.41 -22.34
CA SER A 18 -4.58 10.02 -21.24
C SER A 18 -5.49 9.72 -20.05
N HIS A 19 -5.73 8.43 -19.85
CA HIS A 19 -6.51 7.95 -18.74
C HIS A 19 -5.52 7.65 -17.61
N PHE A 20 -5.52 8.51 -16.61
CA PHE A 20 -4.64 8.38 -15.45
C PHE A 20 -5.22 7.36 -14.49
N ILE A 21 -4.35 6.54 -13.90
CA ILE A 21 -4.70 5.59 -12.85
C ILE A 21 -3.73 5.84 -11.70
N ALA A 22 -4.29 6.03 -10.52
CA ALA A 22 -3.52 6.20 -9.29
C ALA A 22 -3.99 5.22 -8.21
N HIS A 23 -3.08 4.83 -7.34
CA HIS A 23 -3.37 3.88 -6.26
C HIS A 23 -2.90 4.45 -4.92
N LYS A 24 -3.69 4.18 -3.88
CA LYS A 24 -3.28 4.36 -2.48
C LYS A 24 -3.62 3.10 -1.71
N THR A 25 -2.70 2.71 -0.84
CA THR A 25 -2.79 1.43 -0.13
C THR A 25 -2.54 1.65 1.35
N LEU A 26 -3.30 0.97 2.19
CA LEU A 26 -3.04 0.89 3.63
C LEU A 26 -3.12 -0.56 4.09
N LEU A 27 -2.50 -0.86 5.23
CA LEU A 27 -2.49 -2.16 5.85
C LEU A 27 -3.30 -2.14 7.14
N THR A 28 -4.22 -3.11 7.28
CA THR A 28 -4.94 -3.36 8.53
C THR A 28 -4.58 -4.72 9.09
N ALA A 29 -4.70 -4.89 10.41
CA ALA A 29 -4.48 -6.16 11.10
C ALA A 29 -5.49 -6.35 12.25
N GLY A 30 -5.65 -7.60 12.68
CA GLY A 30 -6.51 -7.95 13.82
C GLY A 30 -8.00 -8.08 13.49
N ILE A 31 -8.37 -7.96 12.21
CA ILE A 31 -9.74 -8.13 11.73
C ILE A 31 -9.74 -8.97 10.45
N GLY A 32 -10.72 -9.86 10.32
CA GLY A 32 -10.93 -10.63 9.08
C GLY A 32 -11.59 -9.81 7.98
N GLU A 33 -11.35 -10.19 6.73
CA GLU A 33 -11.85 -9.47 5.55
C GLU A 33 -13.37 -9.21 5.60
N SER A 34 -14.17 -10.23 5.91
CA SER A 34 -15.63 -10.11 5.93
C SER A 34 -16.12 -9.11 6.97
N PHE A 35 -15.53 -9.14 8.17
CA PHE A 35 -15.86 -8.19 9.24
C PHE A 35 -15.38 -6.77 8.90
N LEU A 36 -14.21 -6.65 8.28
CA LEU A 36 -13.70 -5.36 7.82
C LEU A 36 -14.60 -4.76 6.74
N ALA A 37 -15.03 -5.57 5.76
CA ALA A 37 -15.94 -5.14 4.71
C ALA A 37 -17.30 -4.67 5.28
N GLU A 38 -17.86 -5.40 6.25
CA GLU A 38 -19.07 -4.97 6.95
C GLU A 38 -18.86 -3.66 7.71
N HIS A 39 -17.73 -3.53 8.41
CA HIS A 39 -17.38 -2.35 9.20
C HIS A 39 -17.29 -1.08 8.35
N ILE A 40 -16.74 -1.18 7.14
CA ILE A 40 -16.54 -0.02 6.23
C ILE A 40 -17.54 0.03 5.08
N ALA A 41 -18.60 -0.79 5.09
CA ALA A 41 -19.60 -0.84 4.02
C ALA A 41 -20.22 0.53 3.73
N HIS A 42 -20.45 1.35 4.75
CA HIS A 42 -20.99 2.69 4.58
C HIS A 42 -20.02 3.61 3.82
N PHE A 43 -18.72 3.52 4.11
CA PHE A 43 -17.67 4.23 3.39
C PHE A 43 -17.60 3.76 1.92
N GLU A 44 -17.58 2.44 1.69
CA GLU A 44 -17.47 1.86 0.35
C GLU A 44 -18.64 2.25 -0.54
N ASN A 45 -19.87 2.24 0.00
CA ASN A 45 -21.08 2.65 -0.71
C ASN A 45 -21.11 4.16 -1.03
N ALA A 46 -20.37 4.99 -0.32
CA ALA A 46 -20.27 6.43 -0.53
C ALA A 46 -19.15 6.82 -1.51
N LEU A 47 -18.33 5.86 -1.98
CA LEU A 47 -17.23 6.13 -2.91
C LEU A 47 -17.75 6.68 -4.25
N PRO A 48 -17.08 7.68 -4.83
CA PRO A 48 -17.38 8.14 -6.17
C PRO A 48 -17.08 7.05 -7.20
N ALA A 49 -17.78 7.06 -8.34
CA ALA A 49 -17.64 6.06 -9.39
C ALA A 49 -16.21 6.01 -10.01
N SER A 50 -15.44 7.09 -9.88
CA SER A 50 -14.04 7.21 -10.28
C SER A 50 -13.07 6.41 -9.41
N ILE A 51 -13.49 6.01 -8.19
CA ILE A 51 -12.64 5.34 -7.21
C ILE A 51 -13.24 3.98 -6.83
N LYS A 52 -12.37 2.97 -6.81
CA LYS A 52 -12.72 1.60 -6.41
C LYS A 52 -11.89 1.16 -5.22
N LEU A 53 -12.53 0.47 -4.29
CA LEU A 53 -11.87 -0.20 -3.17
C LEU A 53 -11.63 -1.68 -3.51
N ALA A 54 -10.45 -2.18 -3.18
CA ALA A 54 -10.11 -3.60 -3.27
C ALA A 54 -9.56 -4.08 -1.93
N TYR A 55 -9.97 -5.30 -1.57
CA TYR A 55 -9.49 -6.03 -0.39
C TYR A 55 -8.45 -7.05 -0.85
N LEU A 56 -7.29 -7.02 -0.24
CA LEU A 56 -6.17 -7.93 -0.52
C LEU A 56 -5.82 -8.66 0.78
N PRO A 57 -6.55 -9.75 1.10
CA PRO A 57 -6.35 -10.47 2.35
C PRO A 57 -5.03 -11.22 2.37
N ASN A 58 -4.44 -11.28 3.56
CA ASN A 58 -3.32 -12.13 3.91
C ASN A 58 -3.56 -12.69 5.32
N ILE A 59 -2.71 -13.61 5.79
CA ILE A 59 -2.87 -14.25 7.11
C ILE A 59 -2.85 -13.19 8.20
N GLY A 60 -3.99 -13.00 8.88
CA GLY A 60 -4.15 -12.05 9.99
C GLY A 60 -4.15 -10.56 9.60
N MET A 61 -4.11 -10.24 8.31
CA MET A 61 -4.02 -8.88 7.80
C MET A 61 -4.89 -8.70 6.56
N VAL A 62 -5.35 -7.49 6.33
CA VAL A 62 -6.02 -7.10 5.08
C VAL A 62 -5.40 -5.81 4.57
N ARG A 63 -4.91 -5.84 3.34
CA ARG A 63 -4.46 -4.63 2.66
C ARG A 63 -5.64 -4.04 1.89
N LEU A 64 -5.94 -2.78 2.13
CA LEU A 64 -6.97 -2.04 1.39
C LEU A 64 -6.30 -1.18 0.34
N ARG A 65 -6.82 -1.23 -0.89
CA ARG A 65 -6.30 -0.42 -2.00
C ARG A 65 -7.44 0.40 -2.61
N LEU A 66 -7.30 1.71 -2.57
CA LEU A 66 -8.09 2.61 -3.39
C LEU A 66 -7.42 2.77 -4.75
N THR A 67 -8.19 2.57 -5.80
CA THR A 67 -7.76 2.79 -7.18
C THR A 67 -8.66 3.87 -7.79
N GLY A 68 -8.06 4.98 -8.13
CA GLY A 68 -8.72 6.06 -8.85
C GLY A 68 -8.39 6.03 -10.33
N SER A 69 -9.34 6.40 -11.18
CA SER A 69 -9.17 6.52 -12.62
C SER A 69 -9.87 7.77 -13.17
N GLY A 70 -9.19 8.55 -14.02
CA GLY A 70 -9.72 9.80 -14.55
C GLY A 70 -8.88 10.40 -15.68
N GLN A 71 -9.36 11.50 -16.24
CA GLN A 71 -8.68 12.23 -17.33
C GLN A 71 -7.81 13.39 -16.81
N ASP A 72 -8.11 13.91 -15.62
CA ASP A 72 -7.34 14.98 -14.97
C ASP A 72 -6.58 14.39 -13.76
N GLU A 73 -5.26 14.34 -13.88
CA GLU A 73 -4.36 13.80 -12.86
C GLU A 73 -4.48 14.53 -11.52
N LYS A 74 -4.53 15.87 -11.56
CA LYS A 74 -4.56 16.69 -10.34
C LYS A 74 -5.91 16.60 -9.61
N ALA A 75 -6.99 16.56 -10.36
CA ALA A 75 -8.32 16.37 -9.80
C ALA A 75 -8.45 14.98 -9.20
N LEU A 76 -7.95 13.95 -9.90
CA LEU A 76 -7.93 12.57 -9.44
C LEU A 76 -7.11 12.39 -8.17
N ASP A 77 -5.90 12.96 -8.11
CA ASP A 77 -5.05 12.89 -6.91
C ASP A 77 -5.71 13.55 -5.69
N LYS A 78 -6.32 14.70 -5.90
CA LYS A 78 -7.04 15.39 -4.81
C LYS A 78 -8.22 14.56 -4.29
N GLU A 79 -9.02 14.00 -5.18
CA GLU A 79 -10.16 13.17 -4.82
C GLU A 79 -9.71 11.89 -4.12
N LEU A 80 -8.70 11.20 -4.69
CA LEU A 80 -8.12 9.98 -4.11
C LEU A 80 -7.52 10.24 -2.72
N ASN A 81 -6.82 11.36 -2.52
CA ASN A 81 -6.31 11.76 -1.22
C ASN A 81 -7.45 11.99 -0.21
N THR A 82 -8.52 12.68 -0.61
CA THR A 82 -9.67 12.91 0.27
C THR A 82 -10.30 11.60 0.72
N GLN A 83 -10.53 10.67 -0.22
CA GLN A 83 -11.11 9.37 0.11
C GLN A 83 -10.14 8.51 0.93
N PHE A 84 -8.85 8.63 0.70
CA PHE A 84 -7.86 7.89 1.47
C PHE A 84 -7.80 8.33 2.94
N GLU A 85 -7.88 9.63 3.21
CA GLU A 85 -7.96 10.13 4.59
C GLU A 85 -9.27 9.69 5.28
N ALA A 86 -10.38 9.69 4.55
CA ALA A 86 -11.64 9.17 5.08
C ALA A 86 -11.59 7.68 5.38
N LEU A 87 -10.93 6.88 4.52
CA LEU A 87 -10.71 5.45 4.75
C LEU A 87 -9.84 5.22 6.01
N LYS A 88 -8.78 5.98 6.20
CA LYS A 88 -7.91 5.89 7.40
C LYS A 88 -8.70 6.10 8.69
N ILE A 89 -9.62 7.07 8.68
CA ILE A 89 -10.50 7.32 9.82
C ILE A 89 -11.44 6.14 10.05
N ALA A 90 -12.03 5.61 8.97
CA ALA A 90 -12.96 4.49 9.06
C ALA A 90 -12.33 3.20 9.61
N VAL A 91 -11.04 2.96 9.37
CA VAL A 91 -10.32 1.76 9.83
C VAL A 91 -9.33 2.04 10.95
N ASN A 92 -9.40 3.18 11.61
CA ASN A 92 -8.40 3.66 12.57
C ASN A 92 -8.03 2.62 13.66
N GLU A 93 -9.00 1.84 14.15
CA GLU A 93 -8.76 0.81 15.18
C GLU A 93 -7.90 -0.35 14.69
N TYR A 94 -7.89 -0.61 13.37
CA TYR A 94 -7.19 -1.73 12.74
C TYR A 94 -6.00 -1.28 11.90
N LEU A 95 -5.81 0.02 11.73
CA LEU A 95 -4.77 0.59 10.88
C LEU A 95 -3.37 0.31 11.43
N VAL A 96 -2.55 -0.34 10.62
CA VAL A 96 -1.13 -0.60 10.92
C VAL A 96 -0.23 0.45 10.28
N THR A 97 -0.42 0.69 8.99
CA THR A 97 0.34 1.70 8.23
C THR A 97 -0.45 2.16 7.01
N ASP A 98 -0.26 3.40 6.64
CA ASP A 98 -0.77 4.01 5.42
C ASP A 98 0.29 4.12 4.31
N ALA A 99 1.46 3.55 4.55
CA ALA A 99 2.51 3.36 3.56
C ALA A 99 2.45 1.94 2.95
N ASP A 100 3.04 1.77 1.76
CA ASP A 100 3.13 0.45 1.13
C ASP A 100 4.29 -0.37 1.72
N GLU A 101 4.20 -0.60 3.02
CA GLU A 101 5.18 -1.35 3.81
C GLU A 101 4.63 -2.71 4.23
N THR A 102 5.53 -3.63 4.56
CA THR A 102 5.17 -4.93 5.15
C THR A 102 5.14 -4.84 6.68
N MET A 103 4.44 -5.77 7.34
CA MET A 103 4.33 -5.78 8.80
C MET A 103 5.71 -5.81 9.49
N GLU A 104 6.62 -6.63 8.99
CA GLU A 104 7.97 -6.74 9.55
C GLU A 104 8.79 -5.44 9.39
N MET A 105 8.54 -4.64 8.34
CA MET A 105 9.14 -3.32 8.20
C MET A 105 8.56 -2.33 9.23
N VAL A 106 7.25 -2.34 9.42
CA VAL A 106 6.56 -1.49 10.41
C VAL A 106 7.08 -1.80 11.81
N VAL A 107 7.15 -3.10 12.17
CA VAL A 107 7.68 -3.54 13.48
C VAL A 107 9.14 -3.11 13.65
N GLY A 108 9.99 -3.33 12.65
CA GLY A 108 11.40 -2.93 12.69
C GLY A 108 11.58 -1.42 12.85
N ASN A 109 10.78 -0.62 12.14
CA ASN A 109 10.81 0.84 12.24
C ASN A 109 10.35 1.31 13.64
N LEU A 110 9.29 0.70 14.19
CA LEU A 110 8.79 1.00 15.52
C LEU A 110 9.82 0.68 16.61
N LEU A 111 10.48 -0.48 16.52
CA LEU A 111 11.54 -0.87 17.48
C LEU A 111 12.72 0.09 17.44
N LYS A 112 13.18 0.45 16.22
CA LYS A 112 14.25 1.45 16.05
C LYS A 112 13.86 2.80 16.66
N GLN A 113 12.66 3.27 16.40
CA GLN A 113 12.16 4.53 16.93
C GLN A 113 12.11 4.54 18.47
N LYS A 114 11.68 3.41 19.05
CA LYS A 114 11.63 3.23 20.52
C LYS A 114 12.97 2.85 21.14
N LYS A 115 14.04 2.65 20.34
CA LYS A 115 15.35 2.15 20.77
C LYS A 115 15.23 0.83 21.55
N GLN A 116 14.36 -0.05 21.07
CA GLN A 116 14.12 -1.38 21.62
C GLN A 116 14.66 -2.45 20.70
N THR A 117 15.01 -3.59 21.28
CA THR A 117 15.44 -4.78 20.55
C THR A 117 14.46 -5.91 20.79
N VAL A 118 14.43 -6.86 19.86
CA VAL A 118 13.67 -8.10 19.94
C VAL A 118 14.57 -9.27 19.55
N SER A 119 14.39 -10.40 20.21
CA SER A 119 14.93 -11.70 19.79
C SER A 119 13.80 -12.73 19.75
N THR A 120 13.98 -13.78 18.98
CA THR A 120 12.97 -14.84 18.84
C THR A 120 13.54 -16.18 19.30
N ALA A 121 12.70 -16.94 20.01
CA ALA A 121 12.91 -18.36 20.28
C ALA A 121 11.79 -19.13 19.58
N GLU A 122 12.11 -19.82 18.50
CA GLU A 122 11.13 -20.42 17.60
C GLU A 122 11.17 -21.96 17.69
N SER A 123 10.01 -22.58 17.53
CA SER A 123 9.85 -24.03 17.44
C SER A 123 9.12 -24.38 16.13
N CYS A 124 7.79 -24.40 16.13
CA CYS A 124 7.00 -24.80 14.97
C CYS A 124 7.11 -23.82 13.76
N THR A 125 7.47 -22.59 13.98
CA THR A 125 7.73 -21.60 12.93
C THR A 125 9.06 -21.82 12.21
N GLY A 126 9.96 -22.66 12.76
CA GLY A 126 11.21 -23.06 12.11
C GLY A 126 12.18 -21.92 11.80
N GLY A 127 12.13 -20.81 12.57
CA GLY A 127 12.96 -19.63 12.32
C GLY A 127 12.33 -18.61 11.37
N TYR A 128 11.07 -18.79 10.98
CA TYR A 128 10.44 -17.93 9.98
C TYR A 128 10.24 -16.49 10.49
N ILE A 129 9.92 -16.28 11.77
CA ILE A 129 9.79 -14.94 12.35
C ILE A 129 11.15 -14.23 12.34
N GLY A 130 12.21 -14.94 12.77
CA GLY A 130 13.58 -14.44 12.70
C GLY A 130 14.00 -14.09 11.27
N HIS A 131 13.63 -14.93 10.29
CA HIS A 131 13.86 -14.65 8.88
C HIS A 131 13.16 -13.38 8.42
N LEU A 132 11.87 -13.19 8.76
CA LEU A 132 11.10 -12.01 8.38
C LEU A 132 11.71 -10.72 8.95
N LEU A 133 12.16 -10.74 10.21
CA LEU A 133 12.77 -9.59 10.86
C LEU A 133 14.18 -9.30 10.33
N SER A 134 14.99 -10.36 10.13
CA SER A 134 16.39 -10.23 9.73
C SER A 134 16.59 -9.88 8.27
N LYS A 135 15.63 -10.16 7.37
CA LYS A 135 15.72 -9.80 5.95
C LYS A 135 15.69 -8.30 5.69
N ASN A 136 15.24 -7.50 6.66
CA ASN A 136 15.20 -6.05 6.54
C ASN A 136 16.62 -5.46 6.61
N ALA A 137 16.92 -4.49 5.77
CA ALA A 137 18.16 -3.74 5.88
C ALA A 137 18.27 -3.12 7.29
N VAL A 138 19.48 -3.14 7.86
CA VAL A 138 19.78 -2.64 9.21
C VAL A 138 19.03 -3.35 10.35
N SER A 139 18.61 -4.59 10.14
CA SER A 139 17.93 -5.42 11.16
C SER A 139 18.75 -5.56 12.45
N SER A 140 20.09 -5.55 12.36
CA SER A 140 20.99 -5.57 13.52
C SER A 140 20.79 -4.42 14.52
N GLN A 141 20.07 -3.39 14.16
CA GLN A 141 19.73 -2.30 15.09
C GLN A 141 18.59 -2.64 16.05
N PHE A 142 17.80 -3.68 15.74
CA PHE A 142 16.62 -4.03 16.54
C PHE A 142 16.42 -5.55 16.74
N TYR A 143 17.08 -6.39 15.94
CA TYR A 143 16.98 -7.84 16.03
C TYR A 143 18.32 -8.42 16.54
N THR A 144 18.29 -9.18 17.64
CA THR A 144 19.48 -9.75 18.32
C THR A 144 19.32 -11.25 18.48
#